data_0c3d50e412193767cb3749747bc1fce4
#
_entry.id   0c3d50e412193767cb3749747bc1fce4
#
_cell.length_a   1.000
_cell.length_b   1.000
_cell.length_c   1.000
_cell.angle_alpha   90.00
_cell.angle_beta   90.00
_cell.angle_gamma   90.00
#
_symmetry.space_group_name_H-M   'P 1'
#
loop_
_entity.id
_entity.type
_entity.pdbx_description
1 polymer ?
#
loop_
_entity_poly.entity_id
_entity_poly.type
_entity_poly.pdbx_seq_one_letter_code
_entity_poly.pdbx_strand_id
1 'polypeptide(L)' 'MMVFVLIREDQNEHGYVDTSIAGVFREVGLAKEMETLERLHARQEGLVVEDYESPDGEWQVSWKVEEHLVD' A
#
# COMPACT_ATOMS: atom_id res chain seq x y z
N MET A 1 16.30 2.54 -16.47
CA MET A 1 16.07 3.19 -15.17
C MET A 1 15.05 2.39 -14.38
N MET A 2 15.31 2.16 -13.11
CA MET A 2 14.39 1.45 -12.23
C MET A 2 13.51 2.45 -11.50
N VAL A 3 12.22 2.18 -11.43
CA VAL A 3 11.27 2.95 -10.63
C VAL A 3 10.55 2.02 -9.66
N PHE A 4 10.05 2.59 -8.58
CA PHE A 4 9.35 1.86 -7.53
C PHE A 4 7.93 2.40 -7.45
N VAL A 5 6.96 1.54 -7.71
CA VAL A 5 5.55 1.91 -7.75
C VAL A 5 4.90 1.47 -6.44
N LEU A 6 4.38 2.43 -5.69
CA LEU A 6 3.63 2.14 -4.49
C LEU A 6 2.16 1.92 -4.88
N ILE A 7 1.69 0.72 -4.62
CA ILE A 7 0.33 0.31 -4.98
C ILE A 7 -0.49 0.16 -3.71
N ARG A 8 -1.67 0.77 -3.71
CA ARG A 8 -2.63 0.66 -2.63
C ARG A 8 -3.76 -0.27 -3.07
N GLU A 9 -4.14 -1.19 -2.20
CA GLU A 9 -5.25 -2.11 -2.42
C GLU A 9 -6.29 -1.88 -1.32
N ASP A 10 -7.52 -1.52 -1.73
CA ASP A 10 -8.65 -1.29 -0.84
C ASP A 10 -9.63 -2.44 -0.99
N GLN A 11 -9.97 -3.09 0.13
CA GLN A 11 -10.94 -4.18 0.13
C GLN A 11 -12.25 -3.68 0.71
N ASN A 12 -13.35 -3.88 -0.04
CA ASN A 12 -14.67 -3.49 0.43
C ASN A 12 -15.31 -4.61 1.28
N GLU A 13 -16.48 -4.33 1.82
CA GLU A 13 -17.22 -5.27 2.67
C GLU A 13 -17.62 -6.56 1.98
N HIS A 14 -17.63 -6.58 0.65
CA HIS A 14 -17.96 -7.77 -0.15
C HIS A 14 -16.73 -8.58 -0.55
N GLY A 15 -15.54 -8.15 -0.12
CA GLY A 15 -14.29 -8.83 -0.44
C GLY A 15 -13.67 -8.44 -1.78
N TYR A 16 -14.24 -7.48 -2.50
CA TYR A 16 -13.64 -6.99 -3.74
C TYR A 16 -12.50 -6.04 -3.45
N VAL A 17 -11.44 -6.16 -4.24
CA VAL A 17 -10.23 -5.36 -4.07
C VAL A 17 -10.11 -4.36 -5.22
N ASP A 18 -10.02 -3.07 -4.86
CA ASP A 18 -9.71 -2.00 -5.82
C ASP A 18 -8.23 -1.64 -5.67
N THR A 19 -7.53 -1.59 -6.79
CA THR A 19 -6.10 -1.30 -6.83
C THR A 19 -5.89 0.10 -7.40
N SER A 20 -5.05 0.89 -6.74
CA SER A 20 -4.68 2.22 -7.22
C SER A 20 -3.19 2.46 -7.04
N ILE A 21 -2.65 3.38 -7.82
CA ILE A 21 -1.25 3.77 -7.69
C ILE A 21 -1.17 4.95 -6.73
N ALA A 22 -0.47 4.75 -5.61
CA ALA A 22 -0.29 5.79 -4.60
C ALA A 22 0.90 6.69 -4.90
N GLY A 23 1.86 6.21 -5.69
CA GLY A 23 2.99 7.03 -6.11
C GLY A 23 4.01 6.23 -6.91
N VAL A 24 4.88 6.97 -7.61
CA VAL A 24 6.00 6.40 -8.37
C VAL A 24 7.26 7.11 -7.91
N PHE A 25 8.28 6.34 -7.55
CA PHE A 25 9.49 6.87 -6.93
C PHE A 25 10.73 6.31 -7.61
N ARG A 26 11.81 7.09 -7.60
CA ARG A 26 13.10 6.65 -8.14
C ARG A 26 13.92 5.84 -7.14
N GLU A 27 13.59 5.94 -5.86
CA GLU A 27 14.28 5.23 -4.79
C GLU A 27 13.30 4.45 -3.93
N VAL A 28 13.66 3.23 -3.58
CA VAL A 28 12.80 2.36 -2.77
C VAL A 28 12.53 2.95 -1.39
N GLY A 29 13.51 3.67 -0.83
CA GLY A 29 13.33 4.32 0.48
C GLY A 29 12.20 5.34 0.48
N LEU A 30 12.06 6.11 -0.60
CA LEU A 30 10.98 7.09 -0.73
C LEU A 30 9.62 6.43 -0.82
N ALA A 31 9.54 5.32 -1.55
CA ALA A 31 8.29 4.54 -1.64
C ALA A 31 7.88 4.00 -0.26
N LYS A 32 8.84 3.49 0.50
CA LYS A 32 8.59 2.96 1.84
C LYS A 32 8.21 4.05 2.84
N GLU A 33 8.79 5.23 2.72
CA GLU A 33 8.40 6.37 3.56
C GLU A 33 6.95 6.78 3.29
N MET A 34 6.56 6.85 2.03
CA MET A 34 5.18 7.18 1.67
C MET A 34 4.21 6.09 2.15
N GLU A 35 4.59 4.83 2.02
CA GLU A 35 3.80 3.73 2.55
C GLU A 35 3.55 3.89 4.05
N THR A 36 4.60 4.22 4.81
CA THR A 36 4.49 4.43 6.25
C THR A 36 3.51 5.56 6.58
N LEU A 37 3.59 6.67 5.86
CA LEU A 37 2.69 7.81 6.06
C LEU A 37 1.24 7.44 5.72
N GLU A 38 1.02 6.73 4.64
CA GLU A 38 -0.32 6.32 4.24
C GLU A 38 -0.92 5.33 5.24
N ARG A 39 -0.13 4.40 5.75
CA ARG A 39 -0.58 3.47 6.79
C ARG A 39 -0.99 4.22 8.05
N LEU A 40 -0.23 5.23 8.44
CA LEU A 40 -0.56 6.04 9.61
C LEU A 40 -1.88 6.79 9.41
N HIS A 41 -2.07 7.42 8.25
CA HIS A 41 -3.30 8.13 7.93
C HIS A 41 -4.51 7.19 7.93
N ALA A 42 -4.37 6.01 7.33
CA ALA A 42 -5.44 5.02 7.28
C ALA A 42 -5.87 4.58 8.68
N ARG A 43 -4.91 4.37 9.58
CA ARG A 43 -5.19 4.03 10.97
C ARG A 43 -5.91 5.16 11.70
N GLN A 44 -5.52 6.39 11.44
CA GLN A 44 -6.18 7.58 12.02
C GLN A 44 -7.62 7.72 11.53
N GLU A 45 -7.90 7.27 10.32
CA GLU A 45 -9.25 7.25 9.76
C GLU A 45 -10.08 6.07 10.24
N GLY A 46 -9.49 5.16 11.00
CA GLY A 46 -10.19 4.00 11.53
C GLY A 46 -10.21 2.79 10.62
N LEU A 47 -9.43 2.80 9.55
CA LEU A 47 -9.34 1.67 8.63
C LEU A 47 -8.47 0.55 9.21
N VAL A 48 -8.83 -0.69 8.89
CA VAL A 48 -8.02 -1.85 9.27
C VAL A 48 -6.88 -1.97 8.25
N VAL A 49 -5.66 -1.76 8.72
CA VAL A 49 -4.46 -1.82 7.89
C VAL A 49 -3.85 -3.21 8.01
N GLU A 50 -3.49 -3.79 6.87
CA GLU A 50 -2.80 -5.07 6.87
C GLU A 50 -1.46 -4.94 7.58
N ASP A 51 -1.22 -5.81 8.57
CA ASP A 51 0.06 -5.95 9.21
C ASP A 51 0.29 -7.43 9.55
N TYR A 52 1.51 -7.75 9.98
CA TYR A 52 1.89 -9.14 10.29
C TYR A 52 1.18 -9.71 11.51
N GLU A 53 0.51 -8.87 12.27
CA GLU A 53 -0.15 -9.27 13.50
C GLU A 53 -1.64 -9.52 13.35
N SER A 54 -2.19 -9.33 12.15
CA SER A 54 -3.59 -9.61 11.90
C SER A 54 -3.79 -11.13 11.84
N PRO A 55 -4.39 -11.74 12.87
CA PRO A 55 -4.48 -13.20 12.94
C PRO A 55 -5.40 -13.82 11.89
N ASP A 56 -6.30 -13.04 11.31
CA ASP A 56 -7.33 -13.54 10.39
C ASP A 56 -7.05 -13.19 8.94
N GLY A 57 -6.02 -12.40 8.67
CA GLY A 57 -5.73 -11.95 7.31
C GLY A 57 -6.77 -11.00 6.73
N GLU A 58 -7.69 -10.52 7.57
CA GLU A 58 -8.67 -9.53 7.13
C GLU A 58 -8.05 -8.14 7.14
N TRP A 59 -8.25 -7.41 6.05
CA TRP A 59 -7.74 -6.04 5.90
C TRP A 59 -8.72 -5.22 5.07
N GLN A 60 -8.76 -3.93 5.32
CA GLN A 60 -9.52 -2.97 4.51
C GLN A 60 -8.61 -2.25 3.53
N VAL A 61 -7.34 -2.09 3.88
CA VAL A 61 -6.37 -1.43 3.03
C VAL A 61 -4.99 -2.06 3.23
N SER A 62 -4.27 -2.22 2.12
CA SER A 62 -2.89 -2.71 2.15
C SER A 62 -2.08 -2.01 1.06
N TRP A 63 -0.77 -2.09 1.18
CA TRP A 63 0.17 -1.49 0.22
C TRP A 63 1.23 -2.50 -0.17
N LYS A 64 1.73 -2.36 -1.39
CA LYS A 64 2.91 -3.09 -1.85
C LYS A 64 3.76 -2.19 -2.73
N VAL A 65 5.05 -2.48 -2.80
CA VAL A 65 5.98 -1.77 -3.68
C VAL A 65 6.41 -2.72 -4.79
N GLU A 66 6.24 -2.31 -6.03
CA GLU A 66 6.67 -3.07 -7.19
C GLU A 66 7.82 -2.35 -7.89
N GLU A 67 8.83 -3.10 -8.31
CA GLU A 67 9.93 -2.57 -9.11
C GLU A 67 9.58 -2.68 -10.59
N HIS A 68 9.79 -1.60 -11.33
CA HIS A 68 9.56 -1.57 -12.77
C HIS A 68 10.76 -0.98 -13.48
N LEU A 69 11.20 -1.64 -14.54
CA LEU A 69 12.26 -1.12 -15.39
C LEU A 69 11.63 -0.22 -16.45
N VAL A 70 12.13 1.01 -16.53
CA VAL A 70 11.65 2.01 -17.49
C VAL A 70 12.79 2.36 -18.43
N ASP A 71 12.54 2.27 -19.71
CA ASP A 71 13.53 2.61 -20.74
C ASP A 71 13.64 4.11 -20.97
#